data_5d557e354c0eb48fb6df2e1acf24918b
#
_entry.id   5d557e354c0eb48fb6df2e1acf24918b
#
_cell.length_a   1.000
_cell.length_b   1.000
_cell.length_c   1.000
_cell.angle_alpha   90.00
_cell.angle_beta   90.00
_cell.angle_gamma   90.00
#
_symmetry.space_group_name_H-M   'P 1'
#
loop_
_entity.id
_entity.type
_entity.pdbx_description
1 polymer ?
#
loop_
_entity_poly.entity_id
_entity_poly.type
_entity_poly.pdbx_seq_one_letter_code
_entity_poly.pdbx_strand_id
1 'polypeptide(L)'
;RIVTIRPDRDAFGAMSIFNLRAQGKGDKIDRWLTAWIGAIDRDGFHNAHKMYPRLRGNREAVDAMQAIINGDNSSERRTLEEKINKIGQVLVGEMSRNQITALAAQRKRNNYKEFAVETCGDVAFIEAPGEYGNARNWGNARYPVAVVFDPEYTDRNGDQYPRWSVVRQPNVFDRNGFEEAINVLEAEKRGISVPELHNRMCACGGNKNIVSSAQGKGHGSLLSGKEVFDIAYECAVSGRVS
;
A
#
# COMPACT_ATOMS: atom_id res chain seq x y z
N ARG A 1 -18.48 4.81 -17.98
CA ARG A 1 -17.16 4.21 -18.24
C ARG A 1 -16.26 4.46 -17.04
N ILE A 2 -15.71 3.41 -16.46
CA ILE A 2 -14.69 3.50 -15.39
C ILE A 2 -13.33 3.43 -16.08
N VAL A 3 -12.47 4.41 -15.82
CA VAL A 3 -11.11 4.45 -16.35
C VAL A 3 -10.15 4.55 -15.17
N THR A 4 -9.21 3.63 -15.07
CA THR A 4 -8.16 3.63 -14.07
C THR A 4 -6.83 3.24 -14.71
N ILE A 5 -5.75 3.90 -14.31
CA ILE A 5 -4.39 3.62 -14.80
C ILE A 5 -3.78 2.44 -14.03
N ARG A 6 -4.10 2.35 -12.73
CA ARG A 6 -3.64 1.26 -11.84
C ARG A 6 -4.81 0.82 -10.98
N PRO A 7 -5.53 -0.24 -11.40
CA PRO A 7 -6.65 -0.71 -10.61
C PRO A 7 -6.13 -1.27 -9.28
N ASP A 8 -6.60 -0.66 -8.21
CA ASP A 8 -6.41 -1.07 -6.82
C ASP A 8 -7.71 -1.67 -6.26
N ARG A 9 -7.80 -1.80 -4.95
CA ARG A 9 -8.94 -2.46 -4.29
C ARG A 9 -10.26 -1.75 -4.56
N ASP A 10 -10.30 -0.46 -4.45
CA ASP A 10 -11.50 0.35 -4.65
C ASP A 10 -11.87 0.44 -6.13
N ALA A 11 -10.91 0.54 -7.06
CA ALA A 11 -11.16 0.46 -8.49
C ALA A 11 -11.76 -0.90 -8.88
N PHE A 12 -11.20 -2.02 -8.39
CA PHE A 12 -11.78 -3.34 -8.61
C PHE A 12 -13.15 -3.48 -7.94
N GLY A 13 -13.33 -2.97 -6.72
CA GLY A 13 -14.61 -2.93 -6.04
C GLY A 13 -15.65 -2.16 -6.84
N ALA A 14 -15.32 -0.95 -7.31
CA ALA A 14 -16.22 -0.13 -8.11
C ALA A 14 -16.58 -0.80 -9.45
N MET A 15 -15.61 -1.38 -10.16
CA MET A 15 -15.86 -2.11 -11.41
C MET A 15 -16.76 -3.32 -11.18
N SER A 16 -16.56 -4.07 -10.07
CA SER A 16 -17.38 -5.22 -9.73
C SER A 16 -18.81 -4.81 -9.38
N ILE A 17 -18.99 -3.72 -8.62
CA ILE A 17 -20.31 -3.15 -8.30
C ILE A 17 -21.05 -2.72 -9.57
N PHE A 18 -20.35 -2.03 -10.48
CA PHE A 18 -20.92 -1.62 -11.75
C PHE A 18 -21.38 -2.83 -12.58
N ASN A 19 -20.53 -3.86 -12.69
CA ASN A 19 -20.86 -5.09 -13.42
C ASN A 19 -22.06 -5.83 -12.79
N LEU A 20 -22.10 -5.95 -11.45
CA LEU A 20 -23.23 -6.55 -10.73
C LEU A 20 -24.54 -5.80 -10.96
N ARG A 21 -24.52 -4.48 -10.95
CA ARG A 21 -25.72 -3.67 -11.26
C ARG A 21 -26.19 -3.88 -12.68
N ALA A 22 -25.27 -3.94 -13.65
CA ALA A 22 -25.60 -4.23 -15.04
C ALA A 22 -26.21 -5.62 -15.23
N GLN A 23 -25.86 -6.59 -14.36
CA GLN A 23 -26.44 -7.93 -14.30
C GLN A 23 -27.74 -8.02 -13.50
N GLY A 24 -28.29 -6.94 -12.98
CA GLY A 24 -29.47 -6.93 -12.13
C GLY A 24 -29.26 -7.47 -10.72
N LYS A 25 -28.02 -7.61 -10.27
CA LYS A 25 -27.64 -8.12 -8.93
C LYS A 25 -27.35 -7.02 -7.90
N GLY A 26 -27.69 -5.77 -8.19
CA GLY A 26 -27.37 -4.62 -7.34
C GLY A 26 -27.89 -4.74 -5.91
N ASP A 27 -29.07 -5.31 -5.71
CA ASP A 27 -29.72 -5.48 -4.40
C ASP A 27 -29.03 -6.54 -3.51
N LYS A 28 -28.25 -7.44 -4.11
CA LYS A 28 -27.50 -8.48 -3.40
C LYS A 28 -26.15 -8.01 -2.85
N ILE A 29 -25.71 -6.79 -3.21
CA ILE A 29 -24.39 -6.29 -2.81
C ILE A 29 -24.38 -6.08 -1.30
N ASP A 30 -23.39 -6.67 -0.62
CA ASP A 30 -23.18 -6.47 0.81
C ASP A 30 -22.71 -5.02 1.07
N ARG A 31 -23.61 -4.24 1.65
CA ARG A 31 -23.38 -2.83 1.99
C ARG A 31 -22.29 -2.65 3.05
N TRP A 32 -22.17 -3.59 3.99
CA TRP A 32 -21.17 -3.52 5.05
C TRP A 32 -19.77 -3.79 4.51
N LEU A 33 -19.65 -4.79 3.64
CA LEU A 33 -18.38 -5.08 2.96
C LEU A 33 -17.94 -3.92 2.07
N THR A 34 -18.88 -3.29 1.36
CA THR A 34 -18.61 -2.10 0.53
C THR A 34 -18.16 -0.91 1.39
N ALA A 35 -18.84 -0.66 2.52
CA ALA A 35 -18.46 0.39 3.46
C ALA A 35 -17.07 0.15 4.07
N TRP A 36 -16.74 -1.11 4.38
CA TRP A 36 -15.44 -1.49 4.89
C TRP A 36 -14.30 -1.23 3.88
N ILE A 37 -14.52 -1.56 2.61
CA ILE A 37 -13.55 -1.29 1.54
C ILE A 37 -13.28 0.22 1.43
N GLY A 38 -14.33 1.04 1.41
CA GLY A 38 -14.21 2.49 1.37
C GLY A 38 -13.53 3.09 2.61
N ALA A 39 -13.78 2.52 3.79
CA ALA A 39 -13.10 2.95 5.02
C ALA A 39 -11.60 2.62 4.99
N ILE A 40 -11.22 1.44 4.49
CA ILE A 40 -9.82 1.06 4.37
C ILE A 40 -9.09 1.98 3.38
N ASP A 41 -9.72 2.35 2.28
CA ASP A 41 -9.12 3.25 1.29
C ASP A 41 -8.92 4.66 1.86
N ARG A 42 -9.93 5.18 2.52
CA ARG A 42 -9.88 6.54 3.07
C ARG A 42 -8.95 6.67 4.26
N ASP A 43 -8.98 5.73 5.20
CA ASP A 43 -8.38 5.86 6.53
C ASP A 43 -7.18 4.91 6.77
N GLY A 44 -6.90 4.03 5.81
CA GLY A 44 -5.94 2.94 5.94
C GLY A 44 -6.48 1.78 6.79
N PHE A 45 -5.87 0.60 6.63
CA PHE A 45 -6.37 -0.64 7.24
C PHE A 45 -6.42 -0.58 8.77
N HIS A 46 -5.36 -0.07 9.40
CA HIS A 46 -5.28 0.00 10.87
C HIS A 46 -6.34 0.94 11.47
N ASN A 47 -6.49 2.14 10.91
CA ASN A 47 -7.48 3.11 11.36
C ASN A 47 -8.90 2.64 11.08
N ALA A 48 -9.20 2.12 9.90
CA ALA A 48 -10.49 1.55 9.58
C ALA A 48 -10.87 0.44 10.57
N HIS A 49 -9.91 -0.41 10.96
CA HIS A 49 -10.12 -1.48 11.93
C HIS A 49 -10.39 -0.96 13.35
N LYS A 50 -9.77 0.14 13.75
CA LYS A 50 -9.95 0.79 15.04
C LYS A 50 -11.25 1.59 15.10
N MET A 51 -11.55 2.36 14.06
CA MET A 51 -12.71 3.26 14.00
C MET A 51 -14.03 2.53 13.72
N TYR A 52 -13.99 1.40 13.01
CA TYR A 52 -15.17 0.65 12.60
C TYR A 52 -15.16 -0.80 13.11
N PRO A 53 -15.17 -1.04 14.42
CA PRO A 53 -15.05 -2.38 14.98
C PRO A 53 -16.17 -3.34 14.56
N ARG A 54 -17.37 -2.82 14.24
CA ARG A 54 -18.51 -3.61 13.76
C ARG A 54 -18.26 -4.22 12.36
N LEU A 55 -17.33 -3.67 11.59
CA LEU A 55 -16.99 -4.16 10.25
C LEU A 55 -15.92 -5.27 10.27
N ARG A 56 -15.40 -5.62 11.45
CA ARG A 56 -14.34 -6.65 11.60
C ARG A 56 -14.72 -8.02 11.06
N GLY A 57 -16.01 -8.37 11.10
CA GLY A 57 -16.51 -9.64 10.56
C GLY A 57 -16.26 -9.84 9.06
N ASN A 58 -16.04 -8.75 8.32
CA ASN A 58 -15.78 -8.78 6.87
C ASN A 58 -14.27 -8.88 6.52
N ARG A 59 -13.40 -9.05 7.52
CA ARG A 59 -11.94 -9.09 7.30
C ARG A 59 -11.52 -10.19 6.34
N GLU A 60 -12.03 -11.39 6.50
CA GLU A 60 -11.70 -12.51 5.61
C GLU A 60 -12.11 -12.24 4.17
N ALA A 61 -13.30 -11.65 3.96
CA ALA A 61 -13.77 -11.28 2.63
C ALA A 61 -12.85 -10.23 1.97
N VAL A 62 -12.42 -9.21 2.73
CA VAL A 62 -11.47 -8.19 2.25
C VAL A 62 -10.10 -8.81 1.94
N ASP A 63 -9.63 -9.71 2.79
CA ASP A 63 -8.36 -10.42 2.57
C ASP A 63 -8.43 -11.33 1.34
N ALA A 64 -9.56 -11.99 1.10
CA ALA A 64 -9.80 -12.78 -0.10
C ALA A 64 -9.83 -11.89 -1.36
N MET A 65 -10.52 -10.75 -1.32
CA MET A 65 -10.52 -9.78 -2.43
C MET A 65 -9.11 -9.29 -2.75
N GLN A 66 -8.31 -9.01 -1.74
CA GLN A 66 -6.92 -8.58 -1.95
C GLN A 66 -6.05 -9.70 -2.54
N ALA A 67 -6.28 -10.95 -2.15
CA ALA A 67 -5.62 -12.10 -2.77
C ALA A 67 -5.99 -12.23 -4.26
N ILE A 68 -7.25 -11.99 -4.62
CA ILE A 68 -7.71 -11.98 -6.02
C ILE A 68 -7.04 -10.85 -6.81
N ILE A 69 -6.92 -9.65 -6.23
CA ILE A 69 -6.32 -8.47 -6.89
C ILE A 69 -4.83 -8.69 -7.15
N ASN A 70 -4.09 -9.12 -6.14
CA ASN A 70 -2.64 -9.28 -6.24
C ASN A 70 -2.25 -10.43 -7.19
N GLY A 71 -3.18 -11.31 -7.51
CA GLY A 71 -2.92 -12.57 -8.18
C GLY A 71 -2.31 -13.58 -7.20
N ASP A 72 -2.50 -14.84 -7.52
CA ASP A 72 -1.80 -15.92 -6.84
C ASP A 72 -0.38 -15.99 -7.41
N ASN A 73 0.59 -16.38 -6.59
CA ASN A 73 1.90 -16.88 -7.06
C ASN A 73 1.75 -18.20 -7.85
N SER A 74 0.54 -18.65 -8.12
CA SER A 74 0.25 -19.73 -9.03
C SER A 74 0.36 -19.24 -10.48
N SER A 75 0.85 -20.09 -11.36
CA SER A 75 1.13 -19.88 -12.78
C SER A 75 -0.02 -19.34 -13.66
N GLU A 76 -1.19 -19.06 -13.10
CA GLU A 76 -2.35 -18.52 -13.78
C GLU A 76 -2.48 -17.00 -13.53
N ARG A 77 -2.00 -16.21 -14.48
CA ARG A 77 -2.35 -14.78 -14.56
C ARG A 77 -3.83 -14.64 -14.87
N ARG A 78 -4.65 -14.41 -13.88
CA ARG A 78 -6.07 -14.08 -14.07
C ARG A 78 -6.23 -12.81 -14.89
N THR A 79 -7.14 -12.82 -15.85
CA THR A 79 -7.51 -11.63 -16.61
C THR A 79 -8.19 -10.60 -15.70
N LEU A 80 -8.24 -9.36 -16.14
CA LEU A 80 -8.95 -8.29 -15.45
C LEU A 80 -10.43 -8.66 -15.20
N GLU A 81 -11.06 -9.24 -16.22
CA GLU A 81 -12.46 -9.66 -16.16
C GLU A 81 -12.70 -10.76 -15.13
N GLU A 82 -11.84 -11.78 -15.08
CA GLU A 82 -11.92 -12.84 -14.07
C GLU A 82 -11.77 -12.29 -12.65
N LYS A 83 -10.87 -11.32 -12.44
CA LYS A 83 -10.72 -10.66 -11.14
C LYS A 83 -11.98 -9.91 -10.74
N ILE A 84 -12.56 -9.10 -11.66
CA ILE A 84 -13.80 -8.37 -11.44
C ILE A 84 -14.94 -9.33 -11.09
N ASN A 85 -15.11 -10.41 -11.83
CA ASN A 85 -16.15 -11.40 -11.60
C ASN A 85 -15.99 -12.12 -10.24
N LYS A 86 -14.77 -12.53 -9.87
CA LYS A 86 -14.51 -13.16 -8.57
C LYS A 86 -14.73 -12.19 -7.39
N ILE A 87 -14.33 -10.94 -7.52
CA ILE A 87 -14.61 -9.92 -6.51
C ILE A 87 -16.13 -9.68 -6.42
N GLY A 88 -16.83 -9.66 -7.54
CA GLY A 88 -18.28 -9.60 -7.59
C GLY A 88 -18.95 -10.74 -6.80
N GLN A 89 -18.47 -11.97 -6.95
CA GLN A 89 -18.97 -13.14 -6.19
C GLN A 89 -18.76 -12.97 -4.67
N VAL A 90 -17.63 -12.37 -4.25
CA VAL A 90 -17.43 -12.05 -2.82
C VAL A 90 -18.43 -11.00 -2.35
N LEU A 91 -18.66 -9.94 -3.15
CA LEU A 91 -19.55 -8.83 -2.79
C LEU A 91 -21.03 -9.22 -2.65
N VAL A 92 -21.49 -10.24 -3.38
CA VAL A 92 -22.87 -10.72 -3.31
C VAL A 92 -23.03 -12.02 -2.52
N GLY A 93 -21.96 -12.48 -1.85
CA GLY A 93 -22.01 -13.72 -1.05
C GLY A 93 -22.15 -15.01 -1.86
N GLU A 94 -21.88 -14.98 -3.17
CA GLU A 94 -21.90 -16.17 -4.04
C GLU A 94 -20.64 -17.04 -3.91
N MET A 95 -19.54 -16.47 -3.38
CA MET A 95 -18.33 -17.25 -3.09
C MET A 95 -18.51 -18.01 -1.78
N SER A 96 -18.23 -19.32 -1.81
CA SER A 96 -18.37 -20.15 -0.61
C SER A 96 -17.39 -19.71 0.51
N ARG A 97 -17.79 -19.93 1.76
CA ARG A 97 -16.96 -19.60 2.93
C ARG A 97 -15.59 -20.28 2.87
N ASN A 98 -15.54 -21.53 2.42
CA ASN A 98 -14.27 -22.27 2.28
C ASN A 98 -13.34 -21.63 1.25
N GLN A 99 -13.87 -21.11 0.13
CA GLN A 99 -13.08 -20.40 -0.87
C GLN A 99 -12.57 -19.05 -0.33
N ILE A 100 -13.41 -18.30 0.39
CA ILE A 100 -13.01 -17.04 1.05
C ILE A 100 -11.90 -17.31 2.05
N THR A 101 -12.06 -18.31 2.93
CA THR A 101 -11.06 -18.68 3.93
C THR A 101 -9.75 -19.14 3.28
N ALA A 102 -9.81 -19.93 2.20
CA ALA A 102 -8.62 -20.37 1.48
C ALA A 102 -7.84 -19.19 0.86
N LEU A 103 -8.54 -18.25 0.21
CA LEU A 103 -7.93 -17.05 -0.37
C LEU A 103 -7.35 -16.12 0.72
N ALA A 104 -8.07 -15.92 1.82
CA ALA A 104 -7.59 -15.14 2.95
C ALA A 104 -6.36 -15.79 3.61
N ALA A 105 -6.35 -17.12 3.75
CA ALA A 105 -5.21 -17.86 4.26
C ALA A 105 -3.99 -17.79 3.32
N GLN A 106 -4.22 -17.82 2.01
CA GLN A 106 -3.16 -17.63 1.02
C GLN A 106 -2.52 -16.24 1.15
N ARG A 107 -3.32 -15.18 1.26
CA ARG A 107 -2.82 -13.84 1.55
C ARG A 107 -2.01 -13.81 2.85
N LYS A 108 -2.52 -14.45 3.91
CA LYS A 108 -1.79 -14.53 5.17
C LYS A 108 -0.44 -15.22 4.98
N ARG A 109 -0.37 -16.35 4.31
CA ARG A 109 0.92 -17.04 4.04
C ARG A 109 1.91 -16.15 3.29
N ASN A 110 1.45 -15.40 2.30
CA ASN A 110 2.30 -14.46 1.55
C ASN A 110 2.74 -13.23 2.37
N ASN A 111 2.01 -12.92 3.46
CA ASN A 111 2.33 -11.81 4.38
C ASN A 111 3.07 -12.25 5.65
N TYR A 112 3.33 -13.56 5.83
CA TYR A 112 3.92 -14.11 7.07
C TYR A 112 5.44 -14.24 7.06
N LYS A 113 6.12 -13.70 6.07
CA LYS A 113 7.55 -13.51 6.24
C LYS A 113 7.74 -12.48 7.34
N GLU A 114 8.30 -12.89 8.46
CA GLU A 114 8.72 -11.94 9.49
C GLU A 114 9.95 -11.19 8.95
N PHE A 115 9.88 -9.87 9.06
CA PHE A 115 11.00 -9.02 8.70
C PHE A 115 11.76 -8.63 9.96
N ALA A 116 13.07 -8.54 9.86
CA ALA A 116 13.87 -7.88 10.88
C ALA A 116 13.46 -6.40 10.94
N VAL A 117 13.25 -5.89 12.14
CA VAL A 117 12.75 -4.54 12.36
C VAL A 117 13.61 -3.85 13.39
N GLU A 118 14.10 -2.67 13.03
CA GLU A 118 14.61 -1.69 13.98
C GLU A 118 13.46 -0.73 14.33
N THR A 119 13.27 -0.38 15.60
CA THR A 119 12.21 0.55 16.00
C THR A 119 12.77 1.68 16.83
N CYS A 120 12.26 2.89 16.59
CA CYS A 120 12.48 4.05 17.42
C CYS A 120 11.14 4.75 17.66
N GLY A 121 10.63 4.70 18.88
CA GLY A 121 9.26 5.15 19.19
C GLY A 121 8.21 4.43 18.35
N ASP A 122 7.41 5.19 17.61
CA ASP A 122 6.35 4.67 16.74
C ASP A 122 6.81 4.40 15.29
N VAL A 123 8.10 4.65 15.01
CA VAL A 123 8.67 4.44 13.68
C VAL A 123 9.41 3.12 13.62
N ALA A 124 9.09 2.32 12.63
CA ALA A 124 9.77 1.06 12.32
C ALA A 124 10.60 1.20 11.04
N PHE A 125 11.78 0.63 11.03
CA PHE A 125 12.63 0.47 9.84
C PHE A 125 12.70 -1.00 9.43
N ILE A 126 12.46 -1.27 8.15
CA ILE A 126 12.41 -2.60 7.57
C ILE A 126 13.27 -2.58 6.30
N GLU A 127 14.41 -3.24 6.36
CA GLU A 127 15.19 -3.51 5.16
C GLU A 127 14.73 -4.82 4.54
N ALA A 128 14.38 -4.81 3.26
CA ALA A 128 13.71 -5.93 2.60
C ALA A 128 14.17 -6.12 1.15
N PRO A 129 15.41 -6.61 0.92
CA PRO A 129 15.93 -6.85 -0.42
C PRO A 129 15.02 -7.81 -1.21
N GLY A 130 14.54 -7.35 -2.38
CA GLY A 130 13.67 -8.12 -3.26
C GLY A 130 12.24 -8.38 -2.73
N GLU A 131 11.91 -7.90 -1.51
CA GLU A 131 10.62 -8.15 -0.84
C GLU A 131 9.84 -6.87 -0.52
N TYR A 132 10.19 -5.78 -1.19
CA TYR A 132 9.65 -4.44 -0.94
C TYR A 132 8.12 -4.37 -0.77
N GLY A 133 7.39 -5.00 -1.69
CA GLY A 133 5.91 -4.98 -1.66
C GLY A 133 5.33 -5.69 -0.45
N ASN A 134 5.91 -6.83 -0.07
CA ASN A 134 5.50 -7.62 1.10
C ASN A 134 5.85 -6.89 2.38
N ALA A 135 7.06 -6.36 2.51
CA ALA A 135 7.53 -5.61 3.66
C ALA A 135 6.67 -4.35 3.90
N ARG A 136 6.31 -3.62 2.83
CA ARG A 136 5.44 -2.46 2.90
C ARG A 136 4.05 -2.79 3.45
N ASN A 137 3.44 -3.85 2.95
CA ASN A 137 2.13 -4.30 3.43
C ASN A 137 2.20 -4.78 4.88
N TRP A 138 3.28 -5.48 5.24
CA TRP A 138 3.52 -6.00 6.57
C TRP A 138 3.75 -4.87 7.59
N GLY A 139 4.58 -3.88 7.26
CA GLY A 139 4.86 -2.71 8.07
C GLY A 139 3.61 -1.84 8.31
N ASN A 140 2.86 -1.56 7.22
CA ASN A 140 1.61 -0.81 7.30
C ASN A 140 0.55 -1.44 8.22
N ALA A 141 0.56 -2.77 8.35
CA ALA A 141 -0.39 -3.47 9.20
C ALA A 141 0.00 -3.45 10.69
N ARG A 142 1.25 -3.13 11.04
CA ARG A 142 1.81 -3.31 12.40
C ARG A 142 2.25 -2.02 13.08
N TYR A 143 2.75 -1.06 12.30
CA TYR A 143 3.37 0.14 12.86
C TYR A 143 2.62 1.40 12.46
N PRO A 144 2.58 2.42 13.34
CA PRO A 144 2.02 3.73 13.02
C PRO A 144 2.75 4.40 11.85
N VAL A 145 4.09 4.27 11.84
CA VAL A 145 4.95 4.71 10.76
C VAL A 145 5.92 3.58 10.45
N ALA A 146 6.04 3.18 9.18
CA ALA A 146 7.01 2.19 8.75
C ALA A 146 7.79 2.68 7.54
N VAL A 147 9.09 2.77 7.70
CA VAL A 147 10.06 3.00 6.64
C VAL A 147 10.46 1.65 6.08
N VAL A 148 10.21 1.43 4.82
CA VAL A 148 10.58 0.21 4.09
C VAL A 148 11.61 0.56 3.04
N PHE A 149 12.73 -0.11 3.07
CA PHE A 149 13.85 0.10 2.17
C PHE A 149 14.22 -1.20 1.45
N ASP A 150 14.40 -1.11 0.16
CA ASP A 150 14.92 -2.18 -0.68
C ASP A 150 16.13 -1.62 -1.46
N PRO A 151 17.34 -2.02 -1.11
CA PRO A 151 18.56 -1.54 -1.76
C PRO A 151 18.69 -2.02 -3.20
N GLU A 152 18.04 -3.13 -3.55
CA GLU A 152 18.16 -3.83 -4.83
C GLU A 152 16.80 -3.99 -5.53
N TYR A 153 15.92 -3.01 -5.34
CA TYR A 153 14.58 -3.09 -5.94
C TYR A 153 14.67 -3.22 -7.45
N THR A 154 14.03 -4.25 -7.97
CA THR A 154 13.91 -4.49 -9.41
C THR A 154 12.51 -4.09 -9.88
N ASP A 155 12.43 -3.18 -10.83
CA ASP A 155 11.18 -2.76 -11.42
C ASP A 155 10.65 -3.73 -12.49
N ARG A 156 9.53 -3.37 -13.12
CA ARG A 156 8.90 -4.21 -14.16
C ARG A 156 9.70 -4.32 -15.44
N ASN A 157 10.62 -3.40 -15.66
CA ASN A 157 11.49 -3.38 -16.84
C ASN A 157 12.79 -4.17 -16.59
N GLY A 158 13.01 -4.63 -15.33
CA GLY A 158 14.24 -5.30 -14.92
C GLY A 158 15.34 -4.33 -14.46
N ASP A 159 15.07 -3.03 -14.36
CA ASP A 159 16.03 -2.05 -13.86
C ASP A 159 16.13 -2.15 -12.33
N GLN A 160 17.37 -2.16 -11.82
CA GLN A 160 17.65 -2.19 -10.38
C GLN A 160 18.05 -0.81 -9.88
N TYR A 161 17.46 -0.43 -8.74
CA TYR A 161 17.79 0.82 -8.02
C TYR A 161 17.29 0.76 -6.56
N PRO A 162 17.92 1.51 -5.64
CA PRO A 162 17.42 1.63 -4.28
C PRO A 162 16.04 2.26 -4.25
N ARG A 163 15.16 1.69 -3.44
CA ARG A 163 13.79 2.17 -3.29
C ARG A 163 13.37 2.18 -1.83
N TRP A 164 12.70 3.24 -1.44
CA TRP A 164 12.09 3.32 -0.12
C TRP A 164 10.64 3.80 -0.19
N SER A 165 9.88 3.51 0.85
CA SER A 165 8.60 4.16 1.16
C SER A 165 8.41 4.31 2.65
N VAL A 166 7.73 5.38 3.03
CA VAL A 166 7.21 5.59 4.37
C VAL A 166 5.70 5.41 4.30
N VAL A 167 5.20 4.36 4.94
CA VAL A 167 3.77 4.15 5.17
C VAL A 167 3.43 4.66 6.55
N ARG A 168 2.34 5.43 6.66
CA ARG A 168 2.02 6.15 7.88
C ARG A 168 0.52 6.19 8.15
N GLN A 169 0.19 6.30 9.42
CA GLN A 169 -1.16 6.67 9.81
C GLN A 169 -1.34 8.19 9.69
N PRO A 170 -2.50 8.68 9.26
CA PRO A 170 -2.82 10.10 9.32
C PRO A 170 -2.67 10.62 10.77
N ASN A 171 -2.22 11.85 10.92
CA ASN A 171 -2.11 12.57 12.20
C ASN A 171 -0.98 12.15 13.18
N VAL A 172 -0.08 11.28 12.78
CA VAL A 172 1.09 10.91 13.61
C VAL A 172 2.42 11.25 12.95
N PHE A 173 2.39 12.02 11.87
CA PHE A 173 3.55 12.23 11.04
C PHE A 173 3.43 13.53 10.23
N ASP A 174 4.39 14.42 10.36
CA ASP A 174 4.48 15.60 9.51
C ASP A 174 4.97 15.21 8.10
N ARG A 175 4.01 15.07 7.20
CA ARG A 175 4.31 14.71 5.82
C ARG A 175 5.07 15.79 5.08
N ASN A 176 4.66 17.04 5.24
CA ASN A 176 5.22 18.14 4.45
C ASN A 176 6.67 18.39 4.85
N GLY A 177 6.95 18.43 6.16
CA GLY A 177 8.32 18.52 6.66
C GLY A 177 9.18 17.31 6.22
N PHE A 178 8.61 16.12 6.18
CA PHE A 178 9.31 14.94 5.69
C PHE A 178 9.65 15.04 4.18
N GLU A 179 8.69 15.38 3.33
CA GLU A 179 8.92 15.51 1.88
C GLU A 179 9.95 16.63 1.59
N GLU A 180 9.88 17.73 2.32
CA GLU A 180 10.84 18.85 2.20
C GLU A 180 12.25 18.38 2.59
N ALA A 181 12.44 17.79 3.78
CA ALA A 181 13.73 17.34 4.26
C ALA A 181 14.37 16.28 3.34
N ILE A 182 13.57 15.32 2.88
CA ILE A 182 14.03 14.30 1.94
C ILE A 182 14.45 14.92 0.60
N ASN A 183 13.67 15.83 0.04
CA ASN A 183 14.00 16.43 -1.25
C ASN A 183 15.23 17.35 -1.17
N VAL A 184 15.45 18.02 -0.04
CA VAL A 184 16.68 18.79 0.20
C VAL A 184 17.89 17.86 0.23
N LEU A 185 17.85 16.80 1.03
CA LEU A 185 18.98 15.88 1.15
C LEU A 185 19.25 15.11 -0.16
N GLU A 186 18.21 14.72 -0.89
CA GLU A 186 18.34 14.07 -2.21
C GLU A 186 18.97 15.04 -3.24
N ALA A 187 18.58 16.32 -3.23
CA ALA A 187 19.15 17.35 -4.10
C ALA A 187 20.64 17.60 -3.79
N GLU A 188 21.00 17.68 -2.50
CA GLU A 188 22.40 17.82 -2.06
C GLU A 188 23.26 16.65 -2.55
N LYS A 189 22.81 15.42 -2.37
CA LYS A 189 23.53 14.22 -2.84
C LYS A 189 23.70 14.18 -4.35
N ARG A 190 22.77 14.77 -5.09
CA ARG A 190 22.86 14.86 -6.56
C ARG A 190 23.64 16.07 -7.05
N GLY A 191 23.99 17.01 -6.15
CA GLY A 191 24.67 18.26 -6.52
C GLY A 191 23.79 19.18 -7.37
N ILE A 192 22.46 19.17 -7.16
CA ILE A 192 21.48 19.98 -7.89
C ILE A 192 20.57 20.74 -6.93
N SER A 193 19.81 21.71 -7.43
CA SER A 193 18.79 22.40 -6.64
C SER A 193 17.50 21.57 -6.49
N VAL A 194 16.69 21.83 -5.44
CA VAL A 194 15.39 21.21 -5.25
C VAL A 194 14.44 21.41 -6.44
N PRO A 195 14.33 22.62 -7.05
CA PRO A 195 13.55 22.80 -8.27
C PRO A 195 14.03 21.90 -9.43
N GLU A 196 15.35 21.73 -9.57
CA GLU A 196 15.91 20.85 -10.60
C GLU A 196 15.62 19.38 -10.30
N LEU A 197 15.62 18.96 -9.02
CA LEU A 197 15.20 17.62 -8.60
C LEU A 197 13.79 17.30 -9.07
N HIS A 198 12.84 18.23 -8.90
CA HIS A 198 11.47 18.09 -9.39
C HIS A 198 11.41 18.03 -10.92
N ASN A 199 12.13 18.89 -11.62
CA ASN A 199 12.17 18.89 -13.08
C ASN A 199 12.72 17.58 -13.65
N ARG A 200 13.68 16.95 -12.97
CA ARG A 200 14.24 15.64 -13.32
C ARG A 200 13.38 14.47 -12.87
N MET A 201 12.21 14.70 -12.25
CA MET A 201 11.33 13.68 -11.68
C MET A 201 12.01 12.76 -10.67
N CYS A 202 12.98 13.27 -9.93
CA CYS A 202 13.71 12.54 -8.88
C CYS A 202 13.19 12.87 -7.47
N ALA A 203 12.27 13.81 -7.33
CA ALA A 203 11.66 14.16 -6.04
C ALA A 203 10.79 13.03 -5.50
N CYS A 204 10.77 12.90 -4.18
CA CYS A 204 9.84 11.99 -3.52
C CYS A 204 8.40 12.51 -3.65
N GLY A 205 7.45 11.60 -3.51
CA GLY A 205 6.03 11.96 -3.55
C GLY A 205 5.13 10.79 -3.17
N GLY A 206 3.85 11.05 -3.12
CA GLY A 206 2.87 10.03 -2.74
C GLY A 206 1.51 10.60 -2.39
N ASN A 207 0.75 9.87 -1.61
CA ASN A 207 -0.56 10.28 -1.10
C ASN A 207 -0.54 10.48 0.43
N LYS A 208 -1.71 10.75 1.02
CA LYS A 208 -1.83 10.99 2.47
C LYS A 208 -1.32 9.85 3.36
N ASN A 209 -1.23 8.62 2.86
CA ASN A 209 -0.85 7.43 3.63
C ASN A 209 0.54 6.90 3.29
N ILE A 210 1.11 7.28 2.15
CA ILE A 210 2.39 6.75 1.67
C ILE A 210 3.17 7.85 0.98
N VAL A 211 4.43 8.00 1.36
CA VAL A 211 5.45 8.77 0.61
C VAL A 211 6.51 7.78 0.13
N SER A 212 6.96 7.91 -1.08
CA SER A 212 7.95 7.00 -1.68
C SER A 212 8.99 7.77 -2.49
N SER A 213 10.17 7.16 -2.66
CA SER A 213 11.18 7.62 -3.61
C SER A 213 10.63 7.64 -5.04
N ALA A 214 11.23 8.46 -5.88
CA ALA A 214 11.02 8.43 -7.32
C ALA A 214 11.28 7.03 -7.90
N GLN A 215 10.68 6.74 -9.05
CA GLN A 215 10.74 5.41 -9.68
C GLN A 215 11.36 5.50 -11.06
N GLY A 216 12.09 4.45 -11.44
CA GLY A 216 12.70 4.29 -12.76
C GLY A 216 14.20 4.46 -12.76
N LYS A 217 14.83 3.96 -13.82
CA LYS A 217 16.27 4.03 -14.01
C LYS A 217 16.74 5.48 -14.06
N GLY A 218 17.77 5.80 -13.28
CA GLY A 218 18.32 7.16 -13.18
C GLY A 218 17.50 8.11 -12.27
N HIS A 219 16.31 7.69 -11.80
CA HIS A 219 15.48 8.48 -10.88
C HIS A 219 15.48 7.91 -9.45
N GLY A 220 16.00 6.70 -9.25
CA GLY A 220 16.09 6.03 -7.94
C GLY A 220 16.78 6.92 -6.90
N SER A 221 16.40 6.77 -5.64
CA SER A 221 16.95 7.57 -4.54
C SER A 221 18.43 7.27 -4.31
N LEU A 222 19.19 8.31 -3.97
CA LEU A 222 20.58 8.18 -3.50
C LEU A 222 20.65 8.08 -1.96
N LEU A 223 19.50 8.16 -1.27
CA LEU A 223 19.44 8.07 0.18
C LEU A 223 19.53 6.61 0.62
N SER A 224 20.29 6.39 1.68
CA SER A 224 20.26 5.13 2.41
C SER A 224 18.96 4.96 3.19
N GLY A 225 18.59 3.72 3.49
CA GLY A 225 17.42 3.45 4.33
C GLY A 225 17.52 4.11 5.71
N LYS A 226 18.73 4.23 6.27
CA LYS A 226 18.96 4.85 7.59
C LYS A 226 18.71 6.35 7.55
N GLU A 227 19.17 7.07 6.54
CA GLU A 227 18.88 8.50 6.41
C GLU A 227 17.39 8.77 6.29
N VAL A 228 16.67 7.95 5.54
CA VAL A 228 15.20 8.06 5.42
C VAL A 228 14.52 7.75 6.76
N PHE A 229 15.03 6.78 7.52
CA PHE A 229 14.50 6.41 8.82
C PHE A 229 14.70 7.53 9.86
N ASP A 230 15.89 8.14 9.90
CA ASP A 230 16.21 9.20 10.85
C ASP A 230 15.33 10.44 10.62
N ILE A 231 15.15 10.85 9.35
CA ILE A 231 14.24 11.95 8.99
C ILE A 231 12.78 11.58 9.34
N ALA A 232 12.36 10.33 9.07
CA ALA A 232 11.01 9.88 9.39
C ALA A 232 10.75 9.90 10.90
N TYR A 233 11.74 9.57 11.71
CA TYR A 233 11.65 9.63 13.16
C TYR A 233 11.47 11.06 13.66
N GLU A 234 12.27 12.00 13.17
CA GLU A 234 12.15 13.42 13.52
C GLU A 234 10.78 13.99 13.18
N CYS A 235 10.25 13.67 12.00
CA CYS A 235 8.92 14.09 11.56
C CYS A 235 7.79 13.43 12.38
N ALA A 236 7.97 12.20 12.87
CA ALA A 236 7.00 11.54 13.74
C ALA A 236 6.98 12.14 15.15
N VAL A 237 8.11 12.62 15.65
CA VAL A 237 8.20 13.34 16.94
C VAL A 237 7.57 14.72 16.84
N SER A 238 7.87 15.46 15.77
CA SER A 238 7.35 16.82 15.54
C SER A 238 5.83 16.84 15.31
N GLY A 239 5.29 15.84 14.61
CA GLY A 239 3.86 15.73 14.35
C GLY A 239 2.98 15.45 15.57
N ARG A 240 3.59 15.14 16.74
CA ARG A 240 2.84 14.98 18.01
C ARG A 240 2.68 16.27 18.80
N VAL A 241 3.44 17.31 18.47
CA VAL A 241 3.50 18.57 19.21
C VAL A 241 2.54 19.62 18.62
N SER A 242 1.97 19.37 17.45
CA SER A 242 1.00 20.21 16.76
C SER A 242 -0.43 19.66 16.92
#